data_83ea66d0ed9bbc090ad989d266f71817
#
_entry.id   83ea66d0ed9bbc090ad989d266f71817
#
_cell.length_a   1.000
_cell.length_b   1.000
_cell.length_c   1.000
_cell.angle_alpha   90.00
_cell.angle_beta   90.00
_cell.angle_gamma   90.00
#
_symmetry.space_group_name_H-M   'P 1'
#
loop_
_entity.id
_entity.type
_entity.pdbx_description
1 polymer ?
#
loop_
_entity_poly.entity_id
_entity_poly.type
_entity_poly.pdbx_seq_one_letter_code
_entity_poly.pdbx_strand_id
1 'polypeptide(L)'
;MPRLTQFLLRHKLAVVAAWLVVLVAGGAAAGEVPERLSQEFSFPGQEGYEANLAILEAYGNGGPGNPLVPVVTLPAGTTVDSPGVAGALERAFAGVAADPRLRVLAWPATTGDRRLVVDGGQTVYGLVWGPFQGPEGGDPAMAEALTDGLRRALPAGATVQVTGLDALRTAAAEEPAGTGVLVETLVGGLGALVVLGFVFGSFLALVPLLIAAAAILTTFLAVLA
;
A
#
# COMPACT_ATOMS: atom_id res chain seq x y z
N MET A 1 28.57 31.27 24.07
CA MET A 1 27.24 31.55 23.49
C MET A 1 27.07 33.00 22.96
N PRO A 2 27.60 34.09 23.57
CA PRO A 2 27.32 35.46 23.08
C PRO A 2 27.87 35.78 21.67
N ARG A 3 28.99 35.15 21.26
CA ARG A 3 29.60 35.42 19.95
C ARG A 3 28.76 34.91 18.76
N LEU A 4 28.12 33.74 18.88
CA LEU A 4 27.26 33.18 17.84
C LEU A 4 26.01 34.05 17.66
N THR A 5 25.39 34.46 18.76
CA THR A 5 24.18 35.29 18.72
C THR A 5 24.47 36.65 18.08
N GLN A 6 25.61 37.28 18.44
CA GLN A 6 26.04 38.54 17.84
C GLN A 6 26.34 38.39 16.33
N PHE A 7 26.96 37.28 15.92
CA PHE A 7 27.21 36.97 14.50
C PHE A 7 25.91 36.84 13.72
N LEU A 8 24.94 36.03 14.23
CA LEU A 8 23.63 35.85 13.60
C LEU A 8 22.84 37.15 13.47
N LEU A 9 22.83 37.97 14.52
CA LEU A 9 22.15 39.28 14.51
C LEU A 9 22.82 40.27 13.54
N ARG A 10 24.14 40.22 13.42
CA ARG A 10 24.89 41.08 12.48
C ARG A 10 24.64 40.69 11.03
N HIS A 11 24.44 39.40 10.78
CA HIS A 11 24.23 38.84 9.42
C HIS A 11 22.80 38.33 9.19
N LYS A 12 21.80 38.96 9.82
CA LYS A 12 20.40 38.52 9.78
C LYS A 12 19.86 38.25 8.37
N LEU A 13 20.22 39.10 7.38
CA LEU A 13 19.80 38.91 6.00
C LEU A 13 20.45 37.69 5.36
N ALA A 14 21.71 37.42 5.66
CA ALA A 14 22.38 36.19 5.16
C ALA A 14 21.80 34.94 5.79
N VAL A 15 21.41 34.97 7.06
CA VAL A 15 20.72 33.84 7.73
C VAL A 15 19.36 33.61 7.11
N VAL A 16 18.56 34.66 6.88
CA VAL A 16 17.25 34.53 6.20
C VAL A 16 17.42 34.00 4.77
N ALA A 17 18.40 34.52 4.03
CA ALA A 17 18.68 34.04 2.69
C ALA A 17 19.09 32.55 2.67
N ALA A 18 19.93 32.12 3.61
CA ALA A 18 20.32 30.70 3.75
C ALA A 18 19.11 29.82 4.03
N TRP A 19 18.21 30.24 4.93
CA TRP A 19 16.97 29.46 5.18
C TRP A 19 16.02 29.45 3.98
N LEU A 20 15.91 30.55 3.23
CA LEU A 20 15.13 30.54 1.99
C LEU A 20 15.69 29.58 0.95
N VAL A 21 17.02 29.50 0.82
CA VAL A 21 17.66 28.51 -0.07
C VAL A 21 17.32 27.09 0.38
N VAL A 22 17.42 26.79 1.67
CA VAL A 22 17.06 25.48 2.24
C VAL A 22 15.58 25.15 1.99
N LEU A 23 14.68 26.11 2.17
CA LEU A 23 13.24 25.93 1.92
C LEU A 23 12.95 25.64 0.45
N VAL A 24 13.56 26.37 -0.48
CA VAL A 24 13.40 26.16 -1.92
C VAL A 24 13.99 24.82 -2.35
N ALA A 25 15.20 24.50 -1.92
CA ALA A 25 15.84 23.23 -2.22
C ALA A 25 15.06 22.03 -1.64
N GLY A 26 14.60 22.16 -0.37
CA GLY A 26 13.78 21.13 0.27
C GLY A 26 12.41 20.96 -0.40
N GLY A 27 11.81 22.05 -0.87
CA GLY A 27 10.56 21.99 -1.64
C GLY A 27 10.74 21.29 -2.99
N ALA A 28 11.85 21.56 -3.69
CA ALA A 28 12.20 20.84 -4.92
C ALA A 28 12.45 19.33 -4.65
N ALA A 29 13.10 19.03 -3.53
CA ALA A 29 13.38 17.68 -3.09
C ALA A 29 12.12 16.88 -2.70
N ALA A 30 11.05 17.54 -2.27
CA ALA A 30 9.84 16.90 -1.76
C ALA A 30 9.17 15.95 -2.77
N GLY A 31 9.31 16.20 -4.08
CA GLY A 31 8.79 15.34 -5.13
C GLY A 31 9.56 14.04 -5.31
N GLU A 32 10.84 14.01 -4.97
CA GLU A 32 11.72 12.85 -5.15
C GLU A 32 11.80 11.95 -3.89
N VAL A 33 11.41 12.48 -2.73
CA VAL A 33 11.49 11.76 -1.44
C VAL A 33 10.63 10.50 -1.42
N PRO A 34 9.36 10.48 -1.92
CA PRO A 34 8.54 9.28 -1.94
C PRO A 34 9.18 8.12 -2.70
N GLU A 35 9.89 8.40 -3.79
CA GLU A 35 10.57 7.38 -4.60
C GLU A 35 11.75 6.74 -3.85
N ARG A 36 12.35 7.47 -2.91
CA ARG A 36 13.44 6.96 -2.06
C ARG A 36 12.97 6.28 -0.79
N LEU A 37 11.74 6.56 -0.37
CA LEU A 37 11.11 5.91 0.78
C LEU A 37 10.40 4.64 0.29
N SER A 38 11.16 3.60 -0.03
CA SER A 38 10.56 2.30 -0.34
C SER A 38 9.91 1.71 0.91
N GLN A 39 8.71 1.16 0.76
CA GLN A 39 8.06 0.34 1.78
C GLN A 39 8.55 -1.12 1.72
N GLU A 40 9.66 -1.34 1.07
CA GLU A 40 10.24 -2.66 0.91
C GLU A 40 10.96 -3.07 2.18
N PHE A 41 10.43 -4.10 2.84
CA PHE A 41 11.06 -4.75 3.99
C PHE A 41 12.08 -5.79 3.54
N SER A 42 12.91 -5.45 2.55
CA SER A 42 13.97 -6.32 2.07
C SER A 42 15.27 -6.01 2.80
N PHE A 43 15.76 -6.99 3.53
CA PHE A 43 17.05 -6.90 4.24
C PHE A 43 18.01 -7.96 3.66
N PRO A 44 18.81 -7.62 2.65
CA PRO A 44 19.78 -8.52 2.06
C PRO A 44 20.69 -9.13 3.12
N GLY A 45 20.97 -10.45 3.01
CA GLY A 45 21.78 -11.19 3.97
C GLY A 45 21.02 -11.70 5.21
N GLN A 46 19.72 -11.46 5.31
CA GLN A 46 18.88 -12.08 6.34
C GLN A 46 18.24 -13.37 5.81
N GLU A 47 18.08 -14.37 6.68
CA GLU A 47 17.53 -15.67 6.29
C GLU A 47 16.16 -15.57 5.59
N GLY A 48 15.27 -14.70 6.07
CA GLY A 48 13.96 -14.49 5.45
C GLY A 48 14.04 -13.92 4.04
N TYR A 49 14.97 -13.00 3.80
CA TYR A 49 15.20 -12.44 2.47
C TYR A 49 15.74 -13.51 1.50
N GLU A 50 16.77 -14.26 1.93
CA GLU A 50 17.39 -15.33 1.14
C GLU A 50 16.38 -16.45 0.84
N ALA A 51 15.55 -16.82 1.81
CA ALA A 51 14.49 -17.81 1.62
C ALA A 51 13.45 -17.33 0.58
N ASN A 52 13.06 -16.05 0.63
CA ASN A 52 12.15 -15.47 -0.36
C ASN A 52 12.74 -15.48 -1.77
N LEU A 53 14.02 -15.15 -1.91
CA LEU A 53 14.70 -15.22 -3.20
C LEU A 53 14.78 -16.66 -3.72
N ALA A 54 15.10 -17.63 -2.86
CA ALA A 54 15.15 -19.03 -3.23
C ALA A 54 13.77 -19.57 -3.69
N ILE A 55 12.69 -19.14 -3.04
CA ILE A 55 11.31 -19.46 -3.47
C ILE A 55 11.03 -18.86 -4.85
N LEU A 56 11.38 -17.60 -5.07
CA LEU A 56 11.18 -16.94 -6.35
C LEU A 56 11.98 -17.60 -7.48
N GLU A 57 13.23 -17.96 -7.21
CA GLU A 57 14.08 -18.68 -8.16
C GLU A 57 13.51 -20.07 -8.50
N ALA A 58 13.05 -20.80 -7.48
CA ALA A 58 12.55 -22.16 -7.66
C ALA A 58 11.18 -22.22 -8.40
N TYR A 59 10.30 -21.23 -8.19
CA TYR A 59 8.91 -21.30 -8.65
C TYR A 59 8.51 -20.18 -9.62
N GLY A 60 9.34 -19.14 -9.81
CA GLY A 60 9.02 -17.98 -10.64
C GLY A 60 7.93 -17.07 -10.06
N ASN A 61 7.40 -17.40 -8.89
CA ASN A 61 6.34 -16.67 -8.19
C ASN A 61 6.43 -16.86 -6.66
N GLY A 62 5.66 -16.10 -5.90
CA GLY A 62 5.75 -16.12 -4.43
C GLY A 62 7.00 -15.39 -3.94
N GLY A 63 7.69 -15.93 -2.91
CA GLY A 63 8.84 -15.25 -2.31
C GLY A 63 8.45 -13.87 -1.75
N PRO A 64 9.05 -12.79 -2.25
CA PRO A 64 8.67 -11.43 -1.83
C PRO A 64 7.30 -10.96 -2.38
N GLY A 65 6.72 -11.67 -3.35
CA GLY A 65 5.43 -11.33 -3.94
C GLY A 65 4.25 -11.70 -3.05
N ASN A 66 3.28 -10.78 -2.94
CA ASN A 66 2.07 -11.00 -2.18
C ASN A 66 1.04 -11.78 -3.01
N PRO A 67 0.25 -12.70 -2.40
CA PRO A 67 -0.83 -13.37 -3.12
C PRO A 67 -2.02 -12.43 -3.33
N LEU A 68 -2.69 -12.58 -4.46
CA LEU A 68 -4.08 -12.19 -4.60
C LEU A 68 -4.96 -13.18 -3.81
N VAL A 69 -6.00 -12.65 -3.20
CA VAL A 69 -6.92 -13.41 -2.36
C VAL A 69 -8.31 -13.37 -2.99
N PRO A 70 -8.64 -14.26 -3.92
CA PRO A 70 -10.00 -14.40 -4.40
C PRO A 70 -10.90 -14.92 -3.27
N VAL A 71 -12.00 -14.23 -3.04
CA VAL A 71 -13.04 -14.57 -2.08
C VAL A 71 -14.31 -14.87 -2.85
N VAL A 72 -14.82 -16.08 -2.69
CA VAL A 72 -16.08 -16.54 -3.29
C VAL A 72 -17.12 -16.63 -2.20
N THR A 73 -18.19 -15.85 -2.29
CA THR A 73 -19.34 -15.95 -1.40
C THR A 73 -20.49 -16.61 -2.15
N LEU A 74 -20.98 -17.72 -1.63
CA LEU A 74 -22.09 -18.47 -2.17
C LEU A 74 -23.43 -17.78 -1.85
N PRO A 75 -24.48 -18.04 -2.64
CA PRO A 75 -25.81 -17.51 -2.37
C PRO A 75 -26.31 -17.90 -0.97
N ALA A 76 -27.18 -17.06 -0.39
CA ALA A 76 -27.79 -17.34 0.90
C ALA A 76 -28.42 -18.73 0.95
N GLY A 77 -28.16 -19.48 2.01
CA GLY A 77 -28.65 -20.85 2.19
C GLY A 77 -27.86 -21.91 1.40
N THR A 78 -26.83 -21.53 0.66
CA THR A 78 -25.94 -22.46 -0.06
C THR A 78 -24.59 -22.51 0.64
N THR A 79 -24.05 -23.70 0.81
CA THR A 79 -22.71 -23.90 1.41
C THR A 79 -21.86 -24.80 0.49
N VAL A 80 -20.59 -24.91 0.81
CA VAL A 80 -19.66 -25.80 0.08
C VAL A 80 -20.11 -27.27 0.12
N ASP A 81 -20.90 -27.65 1.11
CA ASP A 81 -21.42 -29.01 1.26
C ASP A 81 -22.74 -29.22 0.50
N SER A 82 -23.31 -28.16 -0.11
CA SER A 82 -24.49 -28.28 -0.99
C SER A 82 -24.15 -29.06 -2.25
N PRO A 83 -25.12 -29.84 -2.79
CA PRO A 83 -24.89 -30.71 -3.96
C PRO A 83 -24.30 -29.92 -5.15
N GLY A 84 -23.19 -30.43 -5.70
CA GLY A 84 -22.52 -29.85 -6.87
C GLY A 84 -21.64 -28.63 -6.62
N VAL A 85 -21.70 -27.98 -5.45
CA VAL A 85 -20.96 -26.77 -5.16
C VAL A 85 -19.45 -27.03 -5.06
N ALA A 86 -19.04 -28.05 -4.32
CA ALA A 86 -17.64 -28.44 -4.23
C ALA A 86 -17.01 -28.70 -5.61
N GLY A 87 -17.73 -29.46 -6.48
CA GLY A 87 -17.25 -29.69 -7.84
C GLY A 87 -17.23 -28.45 -8.74
N ALA A 88 -18.11 -27.47 -8.50
CA ALA A 88 -18.07 -26.19 -9.21
C ALA A 88 -16.84 -25.34 -8.77
N LEU A 89 -16.57 -25.26 -7.46
CA LEU A 89 -15.38 -24.60 -6.89
C LEU A 89 -14.09 -25.26 -7.37
N GLU A 90 -14.06 -26.61 -7.39
CA GLU A 90 -12.92 -27.36 -7.90
C GLU A 90 -12.61 -26.99 -9.35
N ARG A 91 -13.61 -27.03 -10.24
CA ARG A 91 -13.42 -26.65 -11.66
C ARG A 91 -12.99 -25.18 -11.81
N ALA A 92 -13.59 -24.28 -11.03
CA ALA A 92 -13.27 -22.87 -11.08
C ALA A 92 -11.80 -22.59 -10.72
N PHE A 93 -11.34 -23.12 -9.60
CA PHE A 93 -9.95 -22.93 -9.16
C PHE A 93 -8.95 -23.80 -9.94
N ALA A 94 -9.33 -24.99 -10.39
CA ALA A 94 -8.50 -25.78 -11.28
C ALA A 94 -8.28 -25.07 -12.62
N GLY A 95 -9.28 -24.35 -13.13
CA GLY A 95 -9.13 -23.51 -14.32
C GLY A 95 -8.10 -22.39 -14.13
N VAL A 96 -8.03 -21.80 -12.95
CA VAL A 96 -6.98 -20.83 -12.59
C VAL A 96 -5.62 -21.49 -12.45
N ALA A 97 -5.56 -22.65 -11.81
CA ALA A 97 -4.32 -23.40 -11.59
C ALA A 97 -3.76 -24.03 -12.88
N ALA A 98 -4.54 -24.08 -13.96
CA ALA A 98 -4.07 -24.54 -15.27
C ALA A 98 -3.06 -23.57 -15.93
N ASP A 99 -3.00 -22.30 -15.51
CA ASP A 99 -1.93 -21.38 -15.97
C ASP A 99 -0.64 -21.70 -15.21
N PRO A 100 0.41 -22.18 -15.90
CA PRO A 100 1.67 -22.57 -15.26
C PRO A 100 2.43 -21.42 -14.62
N ARG A 101 2.05 -20.17 -14.93
CA ARG A 101 2.65 -18.97 -14.31
C ARG A 101 2.07 -18.70 -12.93
N LEU A 102 0.91 -19.31 -12.61
CA LEU A 102 0.21 -19.10 -11.35
C LEU A 102 0.46 -20.25 -10.39
N ARG A 103 0.62 -19.93 -9.13
CA ARG A 103 0.57 -20.90 -8.04
C ARG A 103 -0.69 -20.66 -7.23
N VAL A 104 -1.53 -21.67 -7.13
CA VAL A 104 -2.85 -21.56 -6.53
C VAL A 104 -2.94 -22.48 -5.30
N LEU A 105 -3.40 -21.91 -4.20
CA LEU A 105 -3.81 -22.64 -3.01
C LEU A 105 -5.29 -22.35 -2.78
N ALA A 106 -6.16 -23.32 -3.07
CA ALA A 106 -7.60 -23.18 -2.96
C ALA A 106 -8.27 -24.53 -2.66
N TRP A 107 -9.29 -24.50 -1.79
CA TRP A 107 -10.14 -25.65 -1.53
C TRP A 107 -11.26 -25.73 -2.59
N PRO A 108 -11.62 -26.90 -3.09
CA PRO A 108 -10.96 -28.20 -2.92
C PRO A 108 -9.90 -28.48 -4.00
N ALA A 109 -9.67 -27.57 -4.95
CA ALA A 109 -8.94 -27.81 -6.20
C ALA A 109 -7.47 -28.22 -6.00
N THR A 110 -6.75 -27.57 -5.09
CA THR A 110 -5.30 -27.79 -4.87
C THR A 110 -4.96 -28.22 -3.46
N THR A 111 -5.90 -28.15 -2.53
CA THR A 111 -5.73 -28.59 -1.14
C THR A 111 -7.05 -29.07 -0.54
N GLY A 112 -7.00 -30.10 0.32
CA GLY A 112 -8.14 -30.52 1.13
C GLY A 112 -8.37 -29.70 2.39
N ASP A 113 -7.60 -28.62 2.59
CA ASP A 113 -7.64 -27.83 3.83
C ASP A 113 -8.90 -26.95 3.92
N ARG A 114 -9.79 -27.34 4.81
CA ARG A 114 -11.06 -26.61 5.04
C ARG A 114 -10.88 -25.31 5.84
N ARG A 115 -9.68 -24.95 6.27
CA ARG A 115 -9.41 -23.60 6.83
C ARG A 115 -9.62 -22.49 5.82
N LEU A 116 -9.61 -22.81 4.51
CA LEU A 116 -9.95 -21.88 3.44
C LEU A 116 -11.48 -21.70 3.25
N VAL A 117 -12.28 -22.39 4.05
CA VAL A 117 -13.74 -22.33 4.06
C VAL A 117 -14.20 -21.71 5.37
N VAL A 118 -14.95 -20.61 5.29
CA VAL A 118 -15.40 -19.83 6.45
C VAL A 118 -16.91 -19.58 6.39
N ASP A 119 -17.45 -18.84 7.34
CA ASP A 119 -18.88 -18.49 7.44
C ASP A 119 -19.80 -19.71 7.36
N GLY A 120 -19.47 -20.76 8.11
CA GLY A 120 -20.27 -21.98 8.11
C GLY A 120 -20.33 -22.70 6.76
N GLY A 121 -19.36 -22.46 5.89
CA GLY A 121 -19.29 -23.05 4.55
C GLY A 121 -19.83 -22.15 3.44
N GLN A 122 -20.27 -20.93 3.72
CA GLN A 122 -20.84 -20.03 2.73
C GLN A 122 -19.76 -19.25 1.97
N THR A 123 -18.58 -19.05 2.57
CA THR A 123 -17.48 -18.30 1.97
C THR A 123 -16.26 -19.18 1.80
N VAL A 124 -15.62 -19.09 0.63
CA VAL A 124 -14.35 -19.78 0.31
C VAL A 124 -13.36 -18.74 -0.18
N TYR A 125 -12.13 -18.79 0.32
CA TYR A 125 -11.06 -17.99 -0.22
C TYR A 125 -9.88 -18.84 -0.68
N GLY A 126 -9.12 -18.30 -1.62
CA GLY A 126 -7.89 -18.91 -2.11
C GLY A 126 -6.74 -17.94 -2.02
N LEU A 127 -5.53 -18.44 -2.29
CA LEU A 127 -4.32 -17.66 -2.45
C LEU A 127 -3.77 -17.92 -3.84
N VAL A 128 -3.53 -16.86 -4.60
CA VAL A 128 -3.02 -16.96 -5.98
C VAL A 128 -1.80 -16.08 -6.13
N TRP A 129 -0.65 -16.70 -6.34
CA TRP A 129 0.59 -15.98 -6.67
C TRP A 129 0.79 -15.98 -8.17
N GLY A 130 0.97 -14.79 -8.73
CA GLY A 130 1.39 -14.59 -10.11
C GLY A 130 2.90 -14.36 -10.24
N PRO A 131 3.38 -14.12 -11.47
CA PRO A 131 4.76 -13.71 -11.70
C PRO A 131 5.11 -12.49 -10.87
N PHE A 132 6.30 -12.50 -10.27
CA PHE A 132 6.78 -11.37 -9.47
C PHE A 132 7.06 -10.17 -10.39
N GLN A 133 6.42 -9.04 -10.11
CA GLN A 133 6.55 -7.81 -10.88
C GLN A 133 7.31 -6.69 -10.12
N GLY A 134 7.97 -7.07 -9.03
CA GLY A 134 8.68 -6.13 -8.16
C GLY A 134 7.97 -5.90 -6.84
N PRO A 135 8.60 -5.16 -5.92
CA PRO A 135 8.10 -4.98 -4.55
C PRO A 135 6.84 -4.10 -4.46
N GLU A 136 6.54 -3.32 -5.46
CA GLU A 136 5.44 -2.34 -5.43
C GLU A 136 4.16 -2.82 -6.13
N GLY A 137 4.18 -3.96 -6.81
CA GLY A 137 3.11 -4.21 -7.73
C GLY A 137 2.50 -5.60 -7.77
N GLY A 138 1.19 -5.66 -7.55
CA GLY A 138 0.33 -6.64 -8.15
C GLY A 138 -0.12 -6.17 -9.55
N ASP A 139 -0.43 -7.10 -10.44
CA ASP A 139 -1.01 -6.81 -11.75
C ASP A 139 -2.54 -6.64 -11.63
N PRO A 140 -3.10 -5.41 -11.77
CA PRO A 140 -4.55 -5.21 -11.71
C PRO A 140 -5.30 -6.01 -12.77
N ALA A 141 -4.71 -6.20 -13.97
CA ALA A 141 -5.29 -7.00 -15.03
C ALA A 141 -5.39 -8.47 -14.64
N MET A 142 -4.46 -8.98 -13.82
CA MET A 142 -4.55 -10.33 -13.27
C MET A 142 -5.69 -10.45 -12.27
N ALA A 143 -5.95 -9.46 -11.45
CA ALA A 143 -7.06 -9.46 -10.50
C ALA A 143 -8.43 -9.48 -11.22
N GLU A 144 -8.57 -8.70 -12.31
CA GLU A 144 -9.76 -8.71 -13.16
C GLU A 144 -9.93 -10.07 -13.86
N ALA A 145 -8.88 -10.57 -14.49
CA ALA A 145 -8.91 -11.86 -15.19
C ALA A 145 -9.27 -13.01 -14.25
N LEU A 146 -8.76 -12.99 -13.02
CA LEU A 146 -9.07 -13.95 -11.97
C LEU A 146 -10.56 -13.86 -11.56
N THR A 147 -11.05 -12.64 -11.34
CA THR A 147 -12.46 -12.40 -11.01
C THR A 147 -13.39 -12.94 -12.09
N ASP A 148 -13.13 -12.62 -13.35
CA ASP A 148 -13.94 -13.05 -14.49
C ASP A 148 -13.84 -14.55 -14.76
N GLY A 149 -12.65 -15.11 -14.59
CA GLY A 149 -12.43 -16.54 -14.72
C GLY A 149 -13.24 -17.35 -13.72
N LEU A 150 -13.19 -16.95 -12.46
CA LEU A 150 -13.95 -17.60 -11.38
C LEU A 150 -15.46 -17.40 -11.54
N ARG A 151 -15.93 -16.19 -11.84
CA ARG A 151 -17.38 -15.93 -12.05
C ARG A 151 -18.01 -16.79 -13.12
N ARG A 152 -17.30 -17.04 -14.21
CA ARG A 152 -17.82 -17.85 -15.32
C ARG A 152 -18.02 -19.32 -14.96
N ALA A 153 -17.25 -19.83 -14.02
CA ALA A 153 -17.28 -21.24 -13.63
C ALA A 153 -18.14 -21.54 -12.40
N LEU A 154 -18.57 -20.52 -11.67
CA LEU A 154 -19.33 -20.64 -10.43
C LEU A 154 -20.85 -20.64 -10.67
N PRO A 155 -21.63 -21.18 -9.72
CA PRO A 155 -23.10 -21.14 -9.79
C PRO A 155 -23.63 -19.70 -9.84
N ALA A 156 -24.79 -19.55 -10.49
CA ALA A 156 -25.48 -18.25 -10.53
C ALA A 156 -25.79 -17.74 -9.11
N GLY A 157 -25.53 -16.45 -8.88
CA GLY A 157 -25.70 -15.80 -7.58
C GLY A 157 -24.50 -15.89 -6.64
N ALA A 158 -23.45 -16.63 -6.99
CA ALA A 158 -22.17 -16.52 -6.29
C ALA A 158 -21.49 -15.19 -6.62
N THR A 159 -20.90 -14.56 -5.63
CA THR A 159 -20.09 -13.33 -5.80
C THR A 159 -18.62 -13.66 -5.69
N VAL A 160 -17.81 -12.99 -6.50
CA VAL A 160 -16.34 -13.09 -6.46
C VAL A 160 -15.76 -11.71 -6.24
N GLN A 161 -14.92 -11.60 -5.25
CA GLN A 161 -14.13 -10.40 -4.96
C GLN A 161 -12.66 -10.83 -4.86
N VAL A 162 -11.77 -10.06 -5.43
CA VAL A 162 -10.33 -10.29 -5.32
C VAL A 162 -9.74 -9.19 -4.45
N THR A 163 -9.04 -9.59 -3.41
CA THR A 163 -8.32 -8.70 -2.49
C THR A 163 -6.88 -9.19 -2.33
N GLY A 164 -6.17 -8.69 -1.37
CA GLY A 164 -4.76 -8.97 -1.09
C GLY A 164 -4.03 -7.67 -0.82
N LEU A 165 -2.80 -7.76 -0.34
CA LEU A 165 -2.06 -6.56 0.06
C LEU A 165 -1.87 -5.58 -1.11
N ASP A 166 -1.54 -6.10 -2.29
CA ASP A 166 -1.32 -5.27 -3.48
C ASP A 166 -2.63 -4.65 -3.99
N ALA A 167 -3.75 -5.41 -3.96
CA ALA A 167 -5.07 -4.89 -4.31
C ALA A 167 -5.51 -3.77 -3.35
N LEU A 168 -5.24 -3.93 -2.05
CA LEU A 168 -5.54 -2.90 -1.05
C LEU A 168 -4.67 -1.65 -1.22
N ARG A 169 -3.39 -1.83 -1.55
CA ARG A 169 -2.49 -0.70 -1.86
C ARG A 169 -2.94 0.07 -3.09
N THR A 170 -3.30 -0.65 -4.16
CA THR A 170 -3.81 -0.04 -5.40
C THR A 170 -5.10 0.73 -5.14
N ALA A 171 -6.06 0.11 -4.44
CA ALA A 171 -7.30 0.78 -4.07
C ALA A 171 -7.07 2.02 -3.18
N ALA A 172 -6.14 1.94 -2.23
CA ALA A 172 -5.77 3.09 -1.40
C ALA A 172 -5.06 4.20 -2.20
N ALA A 173 -4.36 3.85 -3.28
CA ALA A 173 -3.72 4.82 -4.17
C ALA A 173 -4.70 5.43 -5.19
N GLU A 174 -5.74 4.68 -5.59
CA GLU A 174 -6.82 5.14 -6.49
C GLU A 174 -7.86 5.99 -5.77
N GLU A 175 -8.06 5.80 -4.46
CA GLU A 175 -8.75 6.82 -3.69
C GLU A 175 -7.94 8.12 -3.85
N PRO A 176 -8.59 9.27 -4.15
CA PRO A 176 -7.86 10.53 -4.28
C PRO A 176 -7.26 10.91 -2.92
N ALA A 177 -6.23 10.14 -2.54
CA ALA A 177 -5.45 10.33 -1.31
C ALA A 177 -4.87 11.75 -1.23
N GLY A 178 -4.73 12.40 -2.39
CA GLY A 178 -4.37 13.81 -2.46
C GLY A 178 -5.44 14.75 -1.91
N THR A 179 -6.73 14.50 -2.15
CA THR A 179 -7.76 15.47 -1.74
C THR A 179 -8.18 15.29 -0.29
N GLY A 180 -8.32 14.08 0.23
CA GLY A 180 -8.68 13.83 1.64
C GLY A 180 -7.58 14.29 2.58
N VAL A 181 -6.37 13.79 2.41
CA VAL A 181 -5.21 14.15 3.25
C VAL A 181 -4.83 15.63 3.10
N LEU A 182 -4.87 16.18 1.87
CA LEU A 182 -4.62 17.60 1.65
C LEU A 182 -5.70 18.48 2.28
N VAL A 183 -6.98 18.11 2.15
CA VAL A 183 -8.10 18.85 2.77
C VAL A 183 -7.98 18.77 4.28
N GLU A 184 -7.75 17.61 4.87
CA GLU A 184 -7.55 17.46 6.31
C GLU A 184 -6.36 18.28 6.81
N THR A 185 -5.24 18.22 6.09
CA THR A 185 -4.02 18.98 6.43
C THR A 185 -4.27 20.47 6.32
N LEU A 186 -4.96 20.93 5.26
CA LEU A 186 -5.31 22.34 5.09
C LEU A 186 -6.30 22.83 6.15
N VAL A 187 -7.35 22.06 6.43
CA VAL A 187 -8.34 22.40 7.47
C VAL A 187 -7.68 22.41 8.84
N GLY A 188 -6.86 21.40 9.16
CA GLY A 188 -6.10 21.35 10.42
C GLY A 188 -5.10 22.51 10.54
N GLY A 189 -4.36 22.80 9.46
CA GLY A 189 -3.41 23.89 9.38
C GLY A 189 -4.07 25.27 9.51
N LEU A 190 -5.18 25.50 8.82
CA LEU A 190 -5.97 26.73 8.93
C LEU A 190 -6.58 26.89 10.32
N GLY A 191 -7.12 25.81 10.90
CA GLY A 191 -7.64 25.79 12.25
C GLY A 191 -6.56 26.18 13.28
N ALA A 192 -5.38 25.57 13.18
CA ALA A 192 -4.23 25.91 14.01
C ALA A 192 -3.81 27.38 13.84
N LEU A 193 -3.81 27.87 12.61
CA LEU A 193 -3.43 29.26 12.30
C LEU A 193 -4.44 30.26 12.88
N VAL A 194 -5.73 29.96 12.84
CA VAL A 194 -6.77 30.77 13.46
C VAL A 194 -6.58 30.83 14.98
N VAL A 195 -6.35 29.69 15.63
CA VAL A 195 -6.09 29.63 17.07
C VAL A 195 -4.82 30.40 17.45
N LEU A 196 -3.74 30.20 16.71
CA LEU A 196 -2.47 30.91 16.94
C LEU A 196 -2.63 32.43 16.69
N GLY A 197 -3.37 32.80 15.63
CA GLY A 197 -3.67 34.20 15.34
C GLY A 197 -4.45 34.88 16.46
N PHE A 198 -5.43 34.17 17.02
CA PHE A 198 -6.23 34.65 18.17
C PHE A 198 -5.36 34.78 19.44
N VAL A 199 -4.53 33.80 19.72
CA VAL A 199 -3.67 33.77 20.92
C VAL A 199 -2.56 34.80 20.86
N PHE A 200 -1.86 34.91 19.71
CA PHE A 200 -0.73 35.84 19.58
C PHE A 200 -1.11 37.24 19.08
N GLY A 201 -2.32 37.39 18.51
CA GLY A 201 -2.81 38.71 18.03
C GLY A 201 -1.91 39.38 16.99
N SER A 202 -0.98 38.65 16.36
CA SER A 202 0.05 39.23 15.49
C SER A 202 0.59 38.22 14.48
N PHE A 203 1.41 38.69 13.53
CA PHE A 203 2.17 37.87 12.59
C PHE A 203 3.11 36.83 13.25
N LEU A 204 3.35 36.92 14.56
CA LEU A 204 4.09 35.90 15.31
C LEU A 204 3.40 34.52 15.26
N ALA A 205 2.09 34.47 14.98
CA ALA A 205 1.36 33.22 14.76
C ALA A 205 1.93 32.38 13.58
N LEU A 206 2.60 33.02 12.63
CA LEU A 206 3.22 32.32 11.49
C LEU A 206 4.56 31.66 11.84
N VAL A 207 5.22 32.09 12.92
CA VAL A 207 6.56 31.60 13.29
C VAL A 207 6.59 30.08 13.51
N PRO A 208 5.66 29.48 14.27
CA PRO A 208 5.63 28.02 14.44
C PRO A 208 5.44 27.26 13.11
N LEU A 209 4.60 27.79 12.22
CA LEU A 209 4.39 27.19 10.90
C LEU A 209 5.66 27.23 10.04
N LEU A 210 6.36 28.37 10.04
CA LEU A 210 7.61 28.52 9.31
C LEU A 210 8.70 27.58 9.85
N ILE A 211 8.77 27.41 11.17
CA ILE A 211 9.68 26.47 11.80
C ILE A 211 9.33 25.02 11.41
N ALA A 212 8.04 24.66 11.44
CA ALA A 212 7.59 23.34 11.04
C ALA A 212 7.90 23.07 9.55
N ALA A 213 7.60 24.01 8.67
CA ALA A 213 7.92 23.89 7.25
C ALA A 213 9.44 23.76 7.02
N ALA A 214 10.26 24.58 7.70
CA ALA A 214 11.71 24.49 7.61
C ALA A 214 12.23 23.13 8.10
N ALA A 215 11.70 22.60 9.20
CA ALA A 215 12.07 21.30 9.73
C ALA A 215 11.74 20.16 8.74
N ILE A 216 10.51 20.13 8.19
CA ILE A 216 10.07 19.12 7.22
C ILE A 216 10.93 19.16 5.96
N LEU A 217 11.13 20.34 5.38
CA LEU A 217 11.89 20.51 4.14
C LEU A 217 13.39 20.23 4.33
N THR A 218 13.94 20.52 5.50
CA THR A 218 15.31 20.11 5.85
C THR A 218 15.43 18.60 5.97
N THR A 219 14.40 17.92 6.51
CA THR A 219 14.37 16.46 6.59
C THR A 219 14.35 15.83 5.19
N PHE A 220 13.59 16.42 4.26
CA PHE A 220 13.58 15.94 2.86
C PHE A 220 14.97 16.04 2.21
N LEU A 221 15.69 17.15 2.44
CA LEU A 221 17.07 17.26 1.96
C LEU A 221 18.00 16.22 2.60
N ALA A 222 17.81 15.92 3.88
CA ALA A 222 18.61 14.91 4.58
C ALA A 222 18.34 13.48 4.08
N VAL A 223 17.10 13.19 3.61
CA VAL A 223 16.75 11.88 3.02
C VAL A 223 17.36 11.72 1.62
N LEU A 224 17.53 12.83 0.88
CA LEU A 224 18.11 12.79 -0.47
C LEU A 224 19.64 12.80 -0.49
N ALA A 225 20.30 13.25 0.61
CA ALA A 225 21.75 13.33 0.71
C ALA A 225 22.39 11.97 0.97
#